data_88113184961dbb59a69d010e2615a31d
#
_entry.id   88113184961dbb59a69d010e2615a31d
#
_cell.length_a   1.000
_cell.length_b   1.000
_cell.length_c   1.000
_cell.angle_alpha   90.00
_cell.angle_beta   90.00
_cell.angle_gamma   90.00
#
_symmetry.space_group_name_H-M   'P 1'
#
loop_
_entity.id
_entity.type
_entity.pdbx_description
1 polymer ?
#
loop_
_entity_poly.entity_id
_entity_poly.type
_entity_poly.pdbx_seq_one_letter_code
_entity_poly.pdbx_strand_id
1 'polypeptide(L)'
;GIDTIRVDGNDILAVREVTKEARKMCLEDGGKPVLIEAMSYRVSHHSTSDDSFAYRAKVEVEDWKRRDNPITRLRKWMEGNGIWDEEKEKEARTVLKKEILEAFKQAEKEKRPALRNMMEGVYEELTEEQKEQMEKLRSIIEKYPDEYDVSEYEGGLDSLKN
;
A
#
# COMPACT_ATOMS: atom_id res chain seq x y z
N GLY A 1 -14.43 -11.18 24.07
CA GLY A 1 -15.30 -11.44 23.20
C GLY A 1 -15.42 -10.72 21.87
N ILE A 2 -14.47 -10.92 20.92
CA ILE A 2 -14.64 -10.53 19.51
C ILE A 2 -14.79 -11.82 18.71
N ASP A 3 -15.81 -11.87 17.82
CA ASP A 3 -15.97 -12.99 16.90
C ASP A 3 -14.75 -13.10 16.00
N THR A 4 -14.21 -14.31 15.87
CA THR A 4 -12.96 -14.54 15.12
C THR A 4 -13.16 -15.68 14.13
N ILE A 5 -12.71 -15.44 12.89
CA ILE A 5 -12.73 -16.43 11.81
C ILE A 5 -11.30 -16.65 11.33
N ARG A 6 -10.82 -17.90 11.37
CA ARG A 6 -9.53 -18.28 10.80
C ARG A 6 -9.74 -18.83 9.40
N VAL A 7 -8.90 -18.40 8.45
CA VAL A 7 -8.99 -18.78 7.03
C VAL A 7 -7.61 -19.04 6.45
N ASP A 8 -7.52 -19.93 5.45
CA ASP A 8 -6.35 -20.04 4.60
C ASP A 8 -6.19 -18.75 3.76
N GLY A 9 -5.23 -17.90 4.15
CA GLY A 9 -4.97 -16.61 3.50
C GLY A 9 -4.41 -16.73 2.07
N ASN A 10 -4.01 -17.93 1.66
CA ASN A 10 -3.52 -18.23 0.31
C ASN A 10 -4.62 -18.79 -0.61
N ASP A 11 -5.85 -18.96 -0.10
CA ASP A 11 -7.03 -19.33 -0.88
C ASP A 11 -7.94 -18.13 -1.08
N ILE A 12 -7.88 -17.49 -2.27
CA ILE A 12 -8.68 -16.28 -2.57
C ILE A 12 -10.18 -16.51 -2.49
N LEU A 13 -10.67 -17.71 -2.81
CA LEU A 13 -12.09 -18.04 -2.75
C LEU A 13 -12.55 -18.17 -1.30
N ALA A 14 -11.75 -18.82 -0.45
CA ALA A 14 -12.02 -18.92 0.99
C ALA A 14 -11.96 -17.53 1.65
N VAL A 15 -10.96 -16.71 1.35
CA VAL A 15 -10.84 -15.33 1.86
C VAL A 15 -12.04 -14.49 1.44
N ARG A 16 -12.50 -14.60 0.18
CA ARG A 16 -13.70 -13.90 -0.30
C ARG A 16 -14.94 -14.26 0.52
N GLU A 17 -15.21 -15.54 0.73
CA GLU A 17 -16.42 -15.97 1.46
C GLU A 17 -16.36 -15.58 2.95
N VAL A 18 -15.19 -15.74 3.59
CA VAL A 18 -15.01 -15.30 4.98
C VAL A 18 -15.17 -13.79 5.12
N THR A 19 -14.63 -13.01 4.18
CA THR A 19 -14.79 -11.54 4.21
C THR A 19 -16.24 -11.13 4.02
N LYS A 20 -16.97 -11.83 3.15
CA LYS A 20 -18.41 -11.60 2.94
C LYS A 20 -19.22 -11.88 4.20
N GLU A 21 -18.94 -13.00 4.89
CA GLU A 21 -19.61 -13.34 6.13
C GLU A 21 -19.24 -12.37 7.27
N ALA A 22 -17.96 -12.05 7.45
CA ALA A 22 -17.52 -11.06 8.43
C ALA A 22 -18.17 -9.69 8.19
N ARG A 23 -18.25 -9.24 6.93
CA ARG A 23 -18.94 -8.00 6.59
C ARG A 23 -20.43 -8.04 6.94
N LYS A 24 -21.11 -9.16 6.71
CA LYS A 24 -22.49 -9.37 7.10
C LYS A 24 -22.64 -9.24 8.62
N MET A 25 -21.81 -9.94 9.40
CA MET A 25 -21.79 -9.87 10.87
C MET A 25 -21.54 -8.44 11.39
N CYS A 26 -20.67 -7.67 10.71
CA CYS A 26 -20.40 -6.28 11.07
C CYS A 26 -21.58 -5.32 10.82
N LEU A 27 -22.48 -5.66 9.89
CA LEU A 27 -23.61 -4.79 9.49
C LEU A 27 -24.93 -5.17 10.13
N GLU A 28 -25.04 -6.37 10.70
CA GLU A 28 -26.23 -6.87 11.37
C GLU A 28 -26.22 -6.52 12.86
N ASP A 29 -27.38 -6.56 13.53
CA ASP A 29 -27.57 -6.44 14.98
C ASP A 29 -26.89 -5.22 15.63
N GLY A 30 -26.89 -4.07 14.97
CA GLY A 30 -26.29 -2.84 15.48
C GLY A 30 -24.78 -2.72 15.27
N GLY A 31 -24.20 -3.67 14.56
CA GLY A 31 -22.77 -3.71 14.21
C GLY A 31 -21.88 -4.25 15.34
N LYS A 32 -20.96 -5.11 14.99
CA LYS A 32 -19.94 -5.65 15.90
C LYS A 32 -18.61 -5.84 15.20
N PRO A 33 -17.49 -5.75 15.90
CA PRO A 33 -16.19 -6.04 15.32
C PRO A 33 -16.03 -7.53 15.03
N VAL A 34 -15.36 -7.87 13.94
CA VAL A 34 -14.99 -9.24 13.57
C VAL A 34 -13.50 -9.28 13.24
N LEU A 35 -12.79 -10.23 13.81
CA LEU A 35 -11.37 -10.47 13.50
C LEU A 35 -11.26 -11.60 12.49
N ILE A 36 -10.56 -11.35 11.37
CA ILE A 36 -10.19 -12.40 10.41
C ILE A 36 -8.71 -12.71 10.59
N GLU A 37 -8.41 -13.96 10.97
CA GLU A 37 -7.04 -14.47 11.03
C GLU A 37 -6.71 -15.18 9.72
N ALA A 38 -6.05 -14.47 8.79
CA ALA A 38 -5.63 -15.03 7.51
C ALA A 38 -4.27 -15.71 7.66
N MET A 39 -4.25 -17.04 7.61
CA MET A 39 -3.02 -17.83 7.69
C MET A 39 -2.27 -17.76 6.36
N SER A 40 -1.05 -17.26 6.39
CA SER A 40 -0.21 -17.11 5.20
C SER A 40 1.27 -17.16 5.56
N TYR A 41 2.12 -17.23 4.54
CA TYR A 41 3.58 -17.21 4.67
C TYR A 41 4.18 -16.14 3.77
N ARG A 42 5.01 -15.24 4.31
CA ARG A 42 5.70 -14.22 3.53
C ARG A 42 6.93 -14.81 2.83
N VAL A 43 6.88 -14.90 1.51
CA VAL A 43 7.99 -15.44 0.69
C VAL A 43 9.09 -14.41 0.37
N SER A 44 8.79 -13.10 0.42
CA SER A 44 9.76 -12.02 0.19
C SER A 44 10.39 -11.52 1.49
N HIS A 45 11.46 -10.75 1.38
CA HIS A 45 12.00 -9.98 2.50
C HIS A 45 10.97 -8.97 3.02
N HIS A 46 11.12 -8.54 4.29
CA HIS A 46 10.21 -7.56 4.89
C HIS A 46 10.40 -6.16 4.29
N SER A 47 11.63 -5.75 4.09
CA SER A 47 12.02 -4.44 3.57
C SER A 47 13.22 -4.57 2.63
N THR A 48 13.64 -3.46 2.04
CA THR A 48 14.83 -3.42 1.17
C THR A 48 16.13 -3.71 1.91
N SER A 49 16.17 -3.47 3.23
CA SER A 49 17.33 -3.71 4.11
C SER A 49 17.24 -5.04 4.87
N ASP A 50 16.15 -5.80 4.74
CA ASP A 50 15.97 -7.08 5.43
C ASP A 50 16.62 -8.22 4.64
N ASP A 51 17.49 -8.99 5.30
CA ASP A 51 17.95 -10.30 4.82
C ASP A 51 17.26 -11.41 5.61
N SER A 52 16.10 -11.84 5.14
CA SER A 52 15.32 -12.89 5.80
C SER A 52 16.03 -14.25 5.87
N PHE A 53 17.06 -14.48 5.06
CA PHE A 53 17.83 -15.72 5.12
C PHE A 53 18.80 -15.79 6.29
N ALA A 54 19.01 -14.68 6.99
CA ALA A 54 19.75 -14.67 8.25
C ALA A 54 18.99 -15.39 9.39
N TYR A 55 17.66 -15.48 9.33
CA TYR A 55 16.83 -16.07 10.40
C TYR A 55 15.90 -17.21 9.94
N ARG A 56 15.85 -17.57 8.65
CA ARG A 56 15.05 -18.68 8.11
C ARG A 56 15.74 -19.35 6.93
N ALA A 57 15.52 -20.66 6.77
CA ALA A 57 16.15 -21.43 5.71
C ALA A 57 15.57 -21.06 4.32
N LYS A 58 16.46 -20.85 3.33
CA LYS A 58 16.04 -20.58 1.94
C LYS A 58 15.18 -21.69 1.38
N VAL A 59 15.49 -22.95 1.68
CA VAL A 59 14.72 -24.12 1.22
C VAL A 59 13.27 -24.08 1.71
N GLU A 60 13.01 -23.60 2.91
CA GLU A 60 11.66 -23.42 3.46
C GLU A 60 10.87 -22.39 2.64
N VAL A 61 11.47 -21.25 2.35
CA VAL A 61 10.84 -20.18 1.55
C VAL A 61 10.49 -20.66 0.15
N GLU A 62 11.43 -21.36 -0.52
CA GLU A 62 11.22 -21.91 -1.86
C GLU A 62 10.13 -22.98 -1.88
N ASP A 63 10.02 -23.77 -0.81
CA ASP A 63 8.99 -24.78 -0.68
C ASP A 63 7.60 -24.17 -0.53
N TRP A 64 7.44 -23.15 0.32
CA TRP A 64 6.20 -22.37 0.43
C TRP A 64 5.82 -21.71 -0.88
N LYS A 65 6.76 -21.05 -1.54
CA LYS A 65 6.55 -20.41 -2.84
C LYS A 65 6.06 -21.39 -3.91
N ARG A 66 6.60 -22.60 -3.93
CA ARG A 66 6.24 -23.63 -4.90
C ARG A 66 4.89 -24.25 -4.63
N ARG A 67 4.60 -24.57 -3.35
CA ARG A 67 3.40 -25.35 -2.97
C ARG A 67 2.18 -24.51 -2.75
N ASP A 68 2.34 -23.30 -2.19
CA ASP A 68 1.21 -22.55 -1.63
C ASP A 68 1.20 -21.07 -2.03
N ASN A 69 1.67 -20.76 -3.24
CA ASN A 69 1.55 -19.40 -3.78
C ASN A 69 0.10 -19.13 -4.20
N PRO A 70 -0.57 -18.09 -3.64
CA PRO A 70 -1.99 -17.83 -3.87
C PRO A 70 -2.32 -17.52 -5.33
N ILE A 71 -1.43 -16.83 -6.06
CA ILE A 71 -1.61 -16.50 -7.48
C ILE A 71 -1.55 -17.78 -8.31
N THR A 72 -0.56 -18.64 -8.05
CA THR A 72 -0.41 -19.92 -8.76
C THR A 72 -1.57 -20.86 -8.47
N ARG A 73 -2.08 -20.90 -7.24
CA ARG A 73 -3.26 -21.70 -6.87
C ARG A 73 -4.48 -21.27 -7.66
N LEU A 74 -4.78 -19.95 -7.68
CA LEU A 74 -5.91 -19.41 -8.43
C LEU A 74 -5.75 -19.68 -9.93
N ARG A 75 -4.57 -19.43 -10.49
CA ARG A 75 -4.29 -19.70 -11.91
C ARG A 75 -4.58 -21.14 -12.28
N LYS A 76 -4.04 -22.11 -11.55
CA LYS A 76 -4.28 -23.55 -11.80
C LYS A 76 -5.76 -23.90 -11.71
N TRP A 77 -6.49 -23.33 -10.76
CA TRP A 77 -7.92 -23.54 -10.64
C TRP A 77 -8.67 -22.98 -11.85
N MET A 78 -8.34 -21.79 -12.33
CA MET A 78 -8.94 -21.16 -13.50
C MET A 78 -8.62 -21.94 -14.78
N GLU A 79 -7.39 -22.40 -14.95
CA GLU A 79 -6.95 -23.23 -16.08
C GLU A 79 -7.72 -24.58 -16.09
N GLY A 80 -7.84 -25.23 -14.93
CA GLY A 80 -8.61 -26.47 -14.77
C GLY A 80 -10.09 -26.34 -15.07
N ASN A 81 -10.65 -25.15 -14.95
CA ASN A 81 -12.05 -24.83 -15.27
C ASN A 81 -12.22 -24.20 -16.68
N GLY A 82 -11.17 -24.12 -17.49
CA GLY A 82 -11.22 -23.56 -18.84
C GLY A 82 -11.46 -22.05 -18.91
N ILE A 83 -11.28 -21.33 -17.79
CA ILE A 83 -11.51 -19.88 -17.69
C ILE A 83 -10.25 -19.09 -18.09
N TRP A 84 -9.07 -19.68 -17.90
CA TRP A 84 -7.75 -19.07 -18.07
C TRP A 84 -6.83 -19.97 -18.89
N ASP A 85 -5.87 -19.36 -19.58
CA ASP A 85 -4.84 -20.02 -20.38
C ASP A 85 -3.59 -19.13 -20.47
N GLU A 86 -2.56 -19.63 -21.14
CA GLU A 86 -1.29 -18.94 -21.30
C GLU A 86 -1.38 -17.69 -22.18
N GLU A 87 -2.25 -17.67 -23.17
CA GLU A 87 -2.45 -16.52 -24.06
C GLU A 87 -3.09 -15.36 -23.28
N LYS A 88 -4.14 -15.63 -22.51
CA LYS A 88 -4.78 -14.65 -21.61
C LYS A 88 -3.81 -14.13 -20.56
N GLU A 89 -2.97 -14.99 -20.00
CA GLU A 89 -1.93 -14.57 -19.03
C GLU A 89 -0.95 -13.58 -19.68
N LYS A 90 -0.47 -13.88 -20.89
CA LYS A 90 0.47 -13.03 -21.61
C LYS A 90 -0.15 -11.70 -22.01
N GLU A 91 -1.39 -11.73 -22.47
CA GLU A 91 -2.15 -10.52 -22.81
C GLU A 91 -2.36 -9.63 -21.57
N ALA A 92 -2.88 -10.21 -20.47
CA ALA A 92 -3.11 -9.51 -19.21
C ALA A 92 -1.83 -8.85 -18.69
N ARG A 93 -0.71 -9.59 -18.67
CA ARG A 93 0.59 -9.04 -18.23
C ARG A 93 1.05 -7.89 -19.12
N THR A 94 0.83 -7.98 -20.42
CA THR A 94 1.23 -6.92 -21.37
C THR A 94 0.41 -5.66 -21.16
N VAL A 95 -0.92 -5.80 -21.03
CA VAL A 95 -1.84 -4.69 -20.79
C VAL A 95 -1.54 -4.03 -19.44
N LEU A 96 -1.49 -4.82 -18.36
CA LEU A 96 -1.24 -4.32 -17.02
C LEU A 96 0.12 -3.63 -16.88
N LYS A 97 1.16 -4.16 -17.53
CA LYS A 97 2.47 -3.49 -17.53
C LYS A 97 2.40 -2.11 -18.17
N LYS A 98 1.66 -1.96 -19.28
CA LYS A 98 1.48 -0.68 -19.95
C LYS A 98 0.71 0.31 -19.06
N GLU A 99 -0.38 -0.14 -18.46
CA GLU A 99 -1.19 0.68 -17.55
C GLU A 99 -0.40 1.15 -16.32
N ILE A 100 0.37 0.25 -15.69
CA ILE A 100 1.24 0.59 -14.55
C ILE A 100 2.28 1.64 -14.95
N LEU A 101 2.93 1.47 -16.10
CA LEU A 101 3.94 2.43 -16.55
C LEU A 101 3.32 3.80 -16.88
N GLU A 102 2.10 3.83 -17.41
CA GLU A 102 1.40 5.09 -17.66
C GLU A 102 0.99 5.78 -16.36
N ALA A 103 0.43 5.03 -15.42
CA ALA A 103 0.10 5.55 -14.09
C ALA A 103 1.35 6.08 -13.34
N PHE A 104 2.48 5.37 -13.46
CA PHE A 104 3.75 5.82 -12.90
C PHE A 104 4.21 7.16 -13.50
N LYS A 105 4.16 7.29 -14.83
CA LYS A 105 4.50 8.55 -15.51
C LYS A 105 3.58 9.72 -15.13
N GLN A 106 2.31 9.43 -14.86
CA GLN A 106 1.37 10.45 -14.37
C GLN A 106 1.75 10.89 -12.96
N ALA A 107 2.00 9.93 -12.06
CA ALA A 107 2.40 10.22 -10.68
C ALA A 107 3.73 11.01 -10.61
N GLU A 108 4.68 10.74 -11.50
CA GLU A 108 5.94 11.51 -11.57
C GLU A 108 5.76 12.98 -12.00
N LYS A 109 4.63 13.32 -12.62
CA LYS A 109 4.33 14.71 -13.03
C LYS A 109 3.60 15.50 -11.96
N GLU A 110 3.04 14.82 -10.97
CA GLU A 110 2.38 15.49 -9.86
C GLU A 110 3.39 16.26 -9.01
N LYS A 111 2.98 17.44 -8.59
CA LYS A 111 3.79 18.23 -7.67
C LYS A 111 3.84 17.55 -6.30
N ARG A 112 4.92 17.80 -5.59
CA ARG A 112 5.03 17.41 -4.17
C ARG A 112 3.99 18.16 -3.36
N PRO A 113 3.50 17.57 -2.25
CA PRO A 113 2.58 18.26 -1.35
C PRO A 113 3.09 19.65 -0.94
N ALA A 114 2.18 20.56 -0.62
CA ALA A 114 2.51 21.90 -0.18
C ALA A 114 3.45 21.88 1.04
N LEU A 115 4.39 22.81 1.12
CA LEU A 115 5.35 22.90 2.23
C LEU A 115 4.65 22.99 3.59
N ARG A 116 3.50 23.64 3.65
CA ARG A 116 2.65 23.75 4.83
C ARG A 116 2.29 22.38 5.43
N ASN A 117 2.13 21.36 4.61
CA ASN A 117 1.76 20.01 5.06
C ASN A 117 2.81 19.36 5.99
N MET A 118 4.03 19.90 6.07
CA MET A 118 5.02 19.47 7.06
C MET A 118 4.60 19.81 8.51
N MET A 119 3.78 20.84 8.68
CA MET A 119 3.33 21.32 10.00
C MET A 119 1.91 20.89 10.33
N GLU A 120 1.11 20.57 9.31
CA GLU A 120 -0.30 20.18 9.46
C GLU A 120 -0.45 18.70 9.82
N GLY A 121 -1.57 18.34 10.43
CA GLY A 121 -1.93 16.95 10.75
C GLY A 121 -1.28 16.38 12.02
N VAL A 122 -0.46 17.12 12.75
CA VAL A 122 0.12 16.72 14.04
C VAL A 122 -0.86 17.07 15.18
N TYR A 123 -1.45 18.24 15.12
CA TYR A 123 -2.46 18.73 16.04
C TYR A 123 -3.70 19.19 15.28
N GLU A 124 -4.83 19.36 15.96
CA GLU A 124 -6.07 19.88 15.37
C GLU A 124 -5.87 21.29 14.82
N GLU A 125 -5.15 22.14 15.59
CA GLU A 125 -4.72 23.48 15.17
C GLU A 125 -3.20 23.61 15.27
N LEU A 126 -2.62 24.47 14.44
CA LEU A 126 -1.18 24.76 14.51
C LEU A 126 -0.85 25.45 15.84
N THR A 127 0.17 24.93 16.51
CA THR A 127 0.72 25.59 17.71
C THR A 127 1.45 26.89 17.32
N GLU A 128 1.68 27.78 18.29
CA GLU A 128 2.46 29.01 18.07
C GLU A 128 3.89 28.68 17.61
N GLU A 129 4.50 27.64 18.16
CA GLU A 129 5.82 27.16 17.75
C GLU A 129 5.84 26.73 16.26
N GLN A 130 4.82 26.01 15.81
CA GLN A 130 4.71 25.61 14.39
C GLN A 130 4.52 26.82 13.47
N LYS A 131 3.75 27.82 13.88
CA LYS A 131 3.58 29.07 13.13
C LYS A 131 4.90 29.83 13.02
N GLU A 132 5.66 29.95 14.12
CA GLU A 132 6.99 30.56 14.12
C GLU A 132 7.98 29.80 13.22
N GLN A 133 7.94 28.47 13.25
CA GLN A 133 8.78 27.64 12.38
C GLN A 133 8.44 27.81 10.90
N MET A 134 7.16 27.92 10.55
CA MET A 134 6.72 28.21 9.18
C MET A 134 7.23 29.57 8.70
N GLU A 135 7.11 30.61 9.51
CA GLU A 135 7.60 31.95 9.15
C GLU A 135 9.12 31.97 9.00
N LYS A 136 9.84 31.27 9.88
CA LYS A 136 11.29 31.12 9.77
C LYS A 136 11.69 30.38 8.50
N LEU A 137 11.01 29.27 8.18
CA LEU A 137 11.25 28.50 6.96
C LEU A 137 11.02 29.38 5.73
N ARG A 138 9.92 30.13 5.69
CA ARG A 138 9.61 31.06 4.62
C ARG A 138 10.72 32.10 4.43
N SER A 139 11.17 32.73 5.52
CA SER A 139 12.23 33.73 5.49
C SER A 139 13.56 33.16 4.96
N ILE A 140 13.89 31.89 5.28
CA ILE A 140 15.08 31.21 4.79
C ILE A 140 14.98 30.99 3.27
N ILE A 141 13.87 30.51 2.77
CA ILE A 141 13.65 30.23 1.34
C ILE A 141 13.67 31.56 0.55
N GLU A 142 13.03 32.61 1.05
CA GLU A 142 13.07 33.95 0.42
C GLU A 142 14.48 34.53 0.35
N LYS A 143 15.28 34.28 1.39
CA LYS A 143 16.67 34.78 1.44
C LYS A 143 17.65 34.01 0.55
N TYR A 144 17.39 32.73 0.35
CA TYR A 144 18.29 31.82 -0.38
C TYR A 144 17.53 31.05 -1.48
N PRO A 145 16.91 31.73 -2.46
CA PRO A 145 16.07 31.08 -3.46
C PRO A 145 16.85 30.13 -4.39
N ASP A 146 18.13 30.40 -4.61
CA ASP A 146 18.98 29.55 -5.46
C ASP A 146 19.37 28.25 -4.77
N GLU A 147 19.34 28.18 -3.44
CA GLU A 147 19.67 27.00 -2.64
C GLU A 147 18.43 26.14 -2.36
N TYR A 148 17.24 26.75 -2.33
CA TYR A 148 15.99 26.09 -1.97
C TYR A 148 14.95 26.28 -3.09
N ASP A 149 15.05 25.48 -4.15
CA ASP A 149 14.03 25.47 -5.20
C ASP A 149 12.77 24.76 -4.70
N VAL A 150 11.69 25.52 -4.58
CA VAL A 150 10.36 25.02 -4.15
C VAL A 150 9.34 24.97 -5.29
N SER A 151 9.78 25.09 -6.54
CA SER A 151 8.91 25.11 -7.72
C SER A 151 8.15 23.80 -7.93
N GLU A 152 8.70 22.68 -7.44
CA GLU A 152 8.10 21.34 -7.51
C GLU A 152 7.05 21.08 -6.41
N TYR A 153 6.86 22.02 -5.48
CA TYR A 153 5.86 21.90 -4.42
C TYR A 153 4.57 22.62 -4.79
N GLU A 154 3.42 22.07 -4.40
CA GLU A 154 2.12 22.72 -4.55
C GLU A 154 2.10 24.07 -3.85
N GLY A 155 1.67 25.11 -4.57
CA GLY A 155 1.67 26.47 -4.05
C GLY A 155 3.05 27.10 -3.82
N GLY A 156 4.13 26.35 -3.99
CA GLY A 156 5.50 26.82 -3.80
C GLY A 156 5.67 27.54 -2.45
N LEU A 157 6.38 28.68 -2.45
CA LEU A 157 6.59 29.49 -1.25
C LEU A 157 5.28 30.06 -0.66
N ASP A 158 4.28 30.32 -1.50
CA ASP A 158 3.00 30.87 -1.05
C ASP A 158 2.21 29.91 -0.17
N SER A 159 2.51 28.61 -0.24
CA SER A 159 1.90 27.60 0.64
C SER A 159 2.25 27.77 2.13
N LEU A 160 3.29 28.55 2.45
CA LEU A 160 3.69 28.88 3.83
C LEU A 160 3.05 30.19 4.35
N LYS A 161 2.18 30.83 3.58
CA LYS A 161 1.40 31.98 4.07
C LYS A 161 0.27 31.51 4.98
N ASN A 162 0.07 32.20 6.09
CA ASN A 162 -1.06 32.01 7.01
C ASN A 162 -2.38 32.42 6.37
#